data_db61f4f39980749771670125916e1e0a
#
_entry.id   db61f4f39980749771670125916e1e0a
#
_cell.length_a   1.000
_cell.length_b   1.000
_cell.length_c   1.000
_cell.angle_alpha   90.00
_cell.angle_beta   90.00
_cell.angle_gamma   90.00
#
_symmetry.space_group_name_H-M   'P 1'
#
loop_
_entity.id
_entity.type
_entity.pdbx_description
1 polymer ?
#
loop_
_entity_poly.entity_id
_entity_poly.type
_entity_poly.pdbx_seq_one_letter_code
_entity_poly.pdbx_strand_id
1 'polypeptide(L)'
;MPGPAYLLDTEWIIDHLSGVVHVSQKILELDQSGLGVSIISVTELYEGFHFSRDPVRSVASFRRFQNGIRIIGFDEDICSWFGKERGRRFGQQVLLRSR
;
A
#
# COMPACT_ATOMS: atom_id res chain seq x y z
N MET A 1 -4.41 -12.71 -17.06
CA MET A 1 -3.18 -12.26 -16.39
C MET A 1 -3.43 -12.12 -14.90
N PRO A 2 -2.74 -12.87 -14.09
CA PRO A 2 -2.94 -12.74 -12.65
C PRO A 2 -2.48 -11.37 -12.16
N GLY A 3 -3.17 -10.85 -11.18
CA GLY A 3 -2.77 -9.63 -10.51
C GLY A 3 -1.59 -9.87 -9.58
N PRO A 4 -1.21 -8.88 -8.79
CA PRO A 4 -0.17 -9.05 -7.80
C PRO A 4 -0.60 -10.06 -6.75
N ALA A 5 0.36 -10.75 -6.15
CA ALA A 5 0.07 -11.70 -5.10
C ALA A 5 -0.41 -11.02 -3.83
N TYR A 6 0.06 -9.80 -3.58
CA TYR A 6 -0.27 -9.03 -2.38
C TYR A 6 -0.60 -7.61 -2.73
N LEU A 7 -1.55 -7.06 -1.99
CA LEU A 7 -1.85 -5.63 -2.03
C LEU A 7 -1.40 -5.02 -0.72
N LEU A 8 -0.62 -3.95 -0.82
CA LEU A 8 -0.16 -3.24 0.36
C LEU A 8 -1.24 -2.26 0.82
N ASP A 9 -1.56 -2.32 2.09
CA ASP A 9 -2.43 -1.34 2.71
C ASP A 9 -1.66 -0.05 2.97
N THR A 10 -2.40 1.03 3.11
CA THR A 10 -1.86 2.37 3.34
C THR A 10 -0.87 2.40 4.51
N GLU A 11 -1.23 1.76 5.63
CA GLU A 11 -0.40 1.80 6.82
C GLU A 11 0.95 1.12 6.63
N TRP A 12 1.00 0.05 5.84
CA TRP A 12 2.27 -0.61 5.52
C TRP A 12 3.18 0.32 4.75
N ILE A 13 2.62 1.08 3.82
CA ILE A 13 3.39 2.01 3.02
C ILE A 13 3.90 3.16 3.88
N ILE A 14 3.04 3.70 4.73
CA ILE A 14 3.42 4.78 5.65
C ILE A 14 4.56 4.33 6.56
N ASP A 15 4.45 3.14 7.14
CA ASP A 15 5.49 2.63 8.03
C ASP A 15 6.80 2.42 7.28
N HIS A 16 6.73 1.90 6.05
CA HIS A 16 7.92 1.73 5.23
C HIS A 16 8.59 3.09 4.96
N LEU A 17 7.81 4.08 4.55
CA LEU A 17 8.35 5.40 4.25
C LEU A 17 8.86 6.11 5.50
N SER A 18 8.36 5.74 6.66
CA SER A 18 8.82 6.29 7.94
C SER A 18 10.04 5.56 8.51
N GLY A 19 10.51 4.54 7.83
CA GLY A 19 11.73 3.85 8.22
C GLY A 19 11.57 2.72 9.22
N VAL A 20 10.36 2.16 9.32
CA VAL A 20 10.12 1.00 10.18
C VAL A 20 10.77 -0.22 9.54
N VAL A 21 11.90 -0.66 10.11
CA VAL A 21 12.78 -1.63 9.47
C VAL A 21 12.11 -2.97 9.18
N HIS A 22 11.40 -3.52 10.15
CA HIS A 22 10.79 -4.83 9.94
C HIS A 22 9.70 -4.81 8.86
N VAL A 23 9.03 -3.67 8.70
CA VAL A 23 8.04 -3.50 7.63
C VAL A 23 8.75 -3.44 6.27
N SER A 24 9.82 -2.68 6.18
CA SER A 24 10.60 -2.58 4.95
C SER A 24 11.18 -3.93 4.54
N GLN A 25 11.65 -4.70 5.50
CA GLN A 25 12.18 -6.04 5.23
C GLN A 25 11.09 -6.96 4.71
N LYS A 26 9.90 -6.89 5.31
CA LYS A 26 8.78 -7.73 4.88
C LYS A 26 8.34 -7.38 3.47
N ILE A 27 8.26 -6.10 3.16
CA ILE A 27 7.91 -5.66 1.81
C ILE A 27 8.93 -6.19 0.80
N LEU A 28 10.21 -6.11 1.13
CA LEU A 28 11.25 -6.61 0.25
C LEU A 28 11.12 -8.11 0.00
N GLU A 29 10.81 -8.88 1.03
CA GLU A 29 10.57 -10.32 0.88
C GLU A 29 9.40 -10.60 -0.05
N LEU A 30 8.31 -9.86 0.12
CA LEU A 30 7.09 -10.10 -0.65
C LEU A 30 7.16 -9.59 -2.08
N ASP A 31 8.09 -8.69 -2.36
CA ASP A 31 8.23 -8.10 -3.68
C ASP A 31 8.45 -9.16 -4.76
N GLN A 32 9.13 -10.24 -4.42
CA GLN A 32 9.37 -11.33 -5.37
C GLN A 32 8.09 -12.03 -5.79
N SER A 33 7.08 -12.00 -4.93
CA SER A 33 5.78 -12.60 -5.24
C SER A 33 4.86 -11.64 -6.00
N GLY A 34 5.25 -10.40 -6.12
CA GLY A 34 4.47 -9.37 -6.79
C GLY A 34 3.66 -8.53 -5.83
N LEU A 35 3.98 -7.24 -5.76
CA LEU A 35 3.27 -6.29 -4.93
C LEU A 35 2.45 -5.35 -5.78
N GLY A 36 1.30 -4.96 -5.26
CA GLY A 36 0.47 -3.93 -5.86
C GLY A 36 -0.06 -3.00 -4.80
N VAL A 37 -0.52 -1.85 -5.25
CA VAL A 37 -1.17 -0.85 -4.40
C VAL A 37 -2.45 -0.45 -5.09
N SER A 38 -3.57 -0.44 -4.39
CA SER A 38 -4.82 -0.04 -5.00
C SER A 38 -4.89 1.47 -5.16
N ILE A 39 -5.69 1.92 -6.13
CA ILE A 39 -5.90 3.35 -6.32
C ILE A 39 -6.55 3.99 -5.09
N ILE A 40 -7.29 3.21 -4.32
CA ILE A 40 -7.88 3.70 -3.07
C ILE A 40 -6.77 4.04 -2.08
N SER A 41 -5.81 3.14 -1.90
CA SER A 41 -4.68 3.38 -1.00
C SER A 41 -3.82 4.55 -1.48
N VAL A 42 -3.61 4.68 -2.78
CA VAL A 42 -2.88 5.81 -3.34
C VAL A 42 -3.58 7.12 -2.98
N THR A 43 -4.91 7.14 -3.11
CA THR A 43 -5.70 8.33 -2.77
C THR A 43 -5.55 8.69 -1.30
N GLU A 44 -5.63 7.69 -0.42
CA GLU A 44 -5.46 7.92 1.02
C GLU A 44 -4.06 8.44 1.34
N LEU A 45 -3.05 7.92 0.67
CA LEU A 45 -1.68 8.37 0.88
C LEU A 45 -1.50 9.82 0.49
N TYR A 46 -2.01 10.22 -0.67
CA TYR A 46 -1.91 11.61 -1.10
C TYR A 46 -2.65 12.54 -0.17
N GLU A 47 -3.79 12.11 0.34
CA GLU A 47 -4.52 12.89 1.33
C GLU A 47 -3.67 13.09 2.58
N GLY A 48 -3.03 12.03 3.07
CA GLY A 48 -2.15 12.13 4.22
C GLY A 48 -0.93 13.00 3.96
N PHE A 49 -0.34 12.90 2.76
CA PHE A 49 0.82 13.72 2.41
C PHE A 49 0.50 15.21 2.41
N HIS A 50 -0.71 15.55 2.00
CA HIS A 50 -1.14 16.94 1.97
C HIS A 50 -1.06 17.59 3.36
N PHE A 51 -1.28 16.81 4.40
CA PHE A 51 -1.23 17.29 5.77
C PHE A 51 0.10 16.97 6.48
N SER A 52 1.07 16.42 5.76
CA SER A 52 2.36 16.10 6.35
C SER A 52 3.20 17.36 6.52
N ARG A 53 4.27 17.24 7.30
CA ARG A 53 5.18 18.35 7.56
C ARG A 53 5.83 18.88 6.29
N ASP A 54 6.15 17.98 5.36
CA ASP A 54 6.80 18.32 4.10
C ASP A 54 6.13 17.54 2.97
N PRO A 55 5.03 18.06 2.42
CA PRO A 55 4.28 17.34 1.38
C PRO A 55 5.10 17.02 0.15
N VAL A 56 5.98 17.92 -0.27
CA VAL A 56 6.80 17.69 -1.46
C VAL A 56 7.72 16.50 -1.26
N ARG A 57 8.35 16.43 -0.09
CA ARG A 57 9.25 15.32 0.22
C ARG A 57 8.50 14.01 0.36
N SER A 58 7.33 14.05 1.00
CA SER A 58 6.49 12.86 1.16
C SER A 58 6.09 12.28 -0.17
N VAL A 59 5.63 13.13 -1.08
CA VAL A 59 5.23 12.70 -2.43
C VAL A 59 6.44 12.12 -3.18
N ALA A 60 7.58 12.78 -3.10
CA ALA A 60 8.78 12.31 -3.78
C ALA A 60 9.22 10.94 -3.25
N SER A 61 9.17 10.74 -1.94
CA SER A 61 9.51 9.45 -1.33
C SER A 61 8.56 8.35 -1.79
N PHE A 62 7.27 8.66 -1.81
CA PHE A 62 6.28 7.68 -2.27
C PHE A 62 6.49 7.33 -3.74
N ARG A 63 6.76 8.32 -4.57
CA ARG A 63 6.97 8.06 -6.00
C ARG A 63 8.18 7.17 -6.25
N ARG A 64 9.24 7.35 -5.49
CA ARG A 64 10.41 6.47 -5.59
C ARG A 64 10.06 5.05 -5.18
N PHE A 65 9.30 4.91 -4.11
CA PHE A 65 8.85 3.60 -3.66
C PHE A 65 7.94 2.94 -4.70
N GLN A 66 7.03 3.71 -5.26
CA GLN A 66 6.03 3.21 -6.19
C GLN A 66 6.62 2.76 -7.52
N ASN A 67 7.79 3.26 -7.86
CA ASN A 67 8.42 2.92 -9.13
C ASN A 67 8.64 1.40 -9.19
N GLY A 68 7.98 0.75 -10.13
CA GLY A 68 8.04 -0.70 -10.24
C GLY A 68 6.93 -1.44 -9.48
N ILE A 69 6.14 -0.74 -8.71
CA ILE A 69 4.99 -1.34 -8.03
C ILE A 69 3.72 -1.02 -8.82
N ARG A 70 2.92 -2.04 -9.01
CA ARG A 70 1.73 -1.95 -9.84
C ARG A 70 0.60 -1.24 -9.11
N ILE A 71 -0.02 -0.27 -9.77
CA ILE A 71 -1.22 0.37 -9.23
C ILE A 71 -2.43 -0.35 -9.81
N ILE A 72 -3.31 -0.79 -8.92
CA ILE A 72 -4.50 -1.52 -9.29
C ILE A 72 -5.70 -0.59 -9.23
N GLY A 73 -6.43 -0.51 -10.33
CA GLY A 73 -7.59 0.35 -10.42
C GLY A 73 -8.78 -0.21 -9.67
N PHE A 74 -9.88 0.50 -9.74
CA PHE A 74 -11.13 0.09 -9.13
C PHE A 74 -11.73 -1.08 -9.88
N ASP A 75 -12.09 -2.12 -9.14
CA ASP A 75 -12.98 -3.16 -9.63
C ASP A 75 -13.71 -3.74 -8.42
N GLU A 76 -14.62 -4.64 -8.68
CA GLU A 76 -15.48 -5.20 -7.63
C GLU A 76 -14.66 -6.01 -6.62
N ASP A 77 -13.66 -6.74 -7.09
CA ASP A 77 -12.80 -7.54 -6.21
C ASP A 77 -12.05 -6.64 -5.22
N ILE A 78 -11.54 -5.52 -5.69
CA ILE A 78 -10.84 -4.56 -4.85
C ILE A 78 -11.79 -3.97 -3.81
N CYS A 79 -13.00 -3.59 -4.24
CA CYS A 79 -13.99 -3.04 -3.32
C CYS A 79 -14.38 -4.05 -2.25
N SER A 80 -14.57 -5.30 -2.65
CA SER A 80 -14.91 -6.37 -1.73
C SER A 80 -13.80 -6.60 -0.71
N TRP A 81 -12.56 -6.61 -1.18
CA TRP A 81 -11.41 -6.78 -0.31
C TRP A 81 -11.34 -5.68 0.75
N PHE A 82 -11.48 -4.43 0.33
CA PHE A 82 -11.45 -3.30 1.26
C PHE A 82 -12.59 -3.37 2.27
N GLY A 83 -13.77 -3.78 1.83
CA GLY A 83 -14.89 -3.94 2.74
C GLY A 83 -14.62 -4.94 3.84
N LYS A 84 -14.02 -6.08 3.48
CA LYS A 84 -13.65 -7.09 4.46
C LYS A 84 -12.58 -6.60 5.41
N GLU A 85 -11.54 -5.98 4.88
CA GLU A 85 -10.41 -5.59 5.70
C GLU A 85 -10.72 -4.47 6.65
N ARG A 86 -11.56 -3.54 6.24
CA ARG A 86 -11.96 -2.46 7.13
C ARG A 86 -12.79 -2.97 8.31
N GLY A 87 -13.47 -4.09 8.12
CA GLY A 87 -14.26 -4.66 9.20
C GLY A 87 -13.47 -5.36 10.26
N ARG A 88 -12.20 -5.71 10.02
CA ARG A 88 -11.46 -6.55 10.97
C ARG A 88 -10.05 -6.11 11.29
N ARG A 89 -9.64 -4.94 10.88
CA ARG A 89 -8.22 -4.64 10.90
C ARG A 89 -7.73 -3.78 12.05
N PHE A 90 -8.47 -3.64 13.09
CA PHE A 90 -8.04 -2.78 14.19
C PHE A 90 -6.64 -3.15 14.65
N GLY A 91 -5.71 -2.21 14.48
CA GLY A 91 -4.34 -2.39 14.93
C GLY A 91 -3.49 -3.34 14.10
N GLN A 92 -4.05 -3.88 13.04
CA GLN A 92 -3.29 -4.77 12.17
C GLN A 92 -3.02 -4.11 10.83
N GLN A 93 -1.79 -4.24 10.41
CA GLN A 93 -1.40 -3.86 9.07
C GLN A 93 -1.50 -5.12 8.22
N VAL A 94 -2.27 -5.05 7.18
CA VAL A 94 -2.64 -6.24 6.46
C VAL A 94 -2.05 -6.27 5.08
N LEU A 95 -1.44 -7.40 4.76
CA LEU A 95 -1.06 -7.74 3.41
C LEU A 95 -1.95 -8.87 2.99
N LEU A 96 -2.78 -8.64 1.99
CA LEU A 96 -3.68 -9.66 1.52
C LEU A 96 -3.30 -10.14 0.16
N ARG A 97 -3.53 -11.41 -0.06
CA ARG A 97 -3.46 -11.96 -1.40
C ARG A 97 -4.58 -11.33 -2.22
N SER A 98 -4.27 -10.96 -3.43
CA SER A 98 -5.26 -10.33 -4.30
C SER A 98 -6.32 -11.32 -4.75
N ARG A 99 -6.04 -12.60 -4.64
CA ARG A 99 -7.00 -13.64 -4.98
C ARG A 99 -6.79 -14.87 -4.14
#